data_dfd1a3f828b83bb042a14632e9c14319
#
_entry.id   dfd1a3f828b83bb042a14632e9c14319
#
_cell.length_a   1.000
_cell.length_b   1.000
_cell.length_c   1.000
_cell.angle_alpha   90.00
_cell.angle_beta   90.00
_cell.angle_gamma   90.00
#
_symmetry.space_group_name_H-M   'P 1'
#
loop_
_entity.id
_entity.type
_entity.pdbx_description
1 polymer ?
#
loop_
_entity_poly.entity_id
_entity_poly.type
_entity_poly.pdbx_seq_one_letter_code
_entity_poly.pdbx_strand_id
1 'polypeptide(L)'
;MDAEATPRVEAGEAEAHARFRAGEALFVVDPDLTIVAWNDEAASLTGIPAADAVGRTCSSVLAVRDDAGRLLCRPDCPLAREAFAGGAVSPREVVAEGRAGPRRVVLHSVAVADGERPLLMHLMTEVREPSGDGGQPARTPAPGAPKLTDRQREVLALLGDGIPVREIGVRLGLTEVTVRNHVRGILSRLECHSQLGAVAKARRLEIL
;
A
#
# COMPACT_ATOMS: atom_id res chain seq x y z
N MET A 1 40.02 5.22 -30.59
CA MET A 1 39.87 4.73 -29.20
C MET A 1 38.92 5.69 -28.54
N ASP A 2 37.64 5.46 -28.76
CA ASP A 2 36.56 6.32 -28.29
C ASP A 2 36.10 5.78 -26.93
N ALA A 3 36.35 6.59 -25.91
CA ALA A 3 35.88 6.30 -24.55
C ALA A 3 34.38 6.53 -24.51
N GLU A 4 33.64 5.44 -24.42
CA GLU A 4 32.21 5.40 -24.22
C GLU A 4 31.86 6.05 -22.87
N ALA A 5 31.30 7.24 -22.96
CA ALA A 5 30.85 7.99 -21.80
C ALA A 5 29.62 7.27 -21.18
N THR A 6 29.81 6.68 -20.03
CA THR A 6 28.71 6.23 -19.15
C THR A 6 27.83 7.44 -18.83
N PRO A 7 26.52 7.43 -19.08
CA PRO A 7 25.67 8.53 -18.70
C PRO A 7 25.65 8.64 -17.18
N ARG A 8 26.14 9.76 -16.65
CA ARG A 8 25.92 10.18 -15.26
C ARG A 8 24.42 10.34 -15.05
N VAL A 9 23.86 9.44 -14.29
CA VAL A 9 22.53 9.62 -13.68
C VAL A 9 22.70 10.68 -12.59
N GLU A 10 22.28 11.92 -12.93
CA GLU A 10 22.54 13.08 -12.08
C GLU A 10 21.41 13.27 -11.07
N ALA A 11 21.81 13.66 -9.84
CA ALA A 11 21.14 14.43 -8.75
C ALA A 11 19.59 14.47 -8.63
N GLY A 12 18.80 14.28 -9.69
CA GLY A 12 17.33 14.26 -9.63
C GLY A 12 16.74 13.01 -8.95
N GLU A 13 17.47 11.91 -8.91
CA GLU A 13 16.99 10.65 -8.34
C GLU A 13 17.02 10.64 -6.82
N ALA A 14 17.99 11.31 -6.20
CA ALA A 14 18.04 11.46 -4.74
C ALA A 14 16.89 12.33 -4.19
N GLU A 15 16.40 13.29 -4.98
CA GLU A 15 15.25 14.12 -4.63
C GLU A 15 13.91 13.38 -4.74
N ALA A 16 13.76 12.43 -5.65
CA ALA A 16 12.56 11.60 -5.76
C ALA A 16 12.35 10.72 -4.53
N HIS A 17 13.42 10.20 -3.93
CA HIS A 17 13.37 9.40 -2.70
C HIS A 17 12.89 10.20 -1.48
N ALA A 18 13.15 11.52 -1.45
CA ALA A 18 12.76 12.39 -0.33
C ALA A 18 11.29 12.83 -0.38
N ARG A 19 10.61 12.69 -1.52
CA ARG A 19 9.24 13.20 -1.72
C ARG A 19 8.15 12.26 -1.19
N PHE A 20 8.43 10.96 -1.07
CA PHE A 20 7.42 9.96 -0.69
C PHE A 20 7.82 9.26 0.61
N ARG A 21 7.52 9.87 1.75
CA ARG A 21 7.66 9.23 3.06
C ARG A 21 6.31 8.69 3.50
N ALA A 22 6.24 7.39 3.70
CA ALA A 22 5.09 6.70 4.28
C ALA A 22 5.63 5.75 5.35
N GLY A 23 4.88 5.55 6.43
CA GLY A 23 5.19 4.51 7.42
C GLY A 23 4.81 3.09 6.96
N GLU A 24 4.55 2.92 5.67
CA GLU A 24 4.23 1.64 5.01
C GLU A 24 5.11 1.49 3.77
N ALA A 25 5.33 0.25 3.34
CA ALA A 25 6.10 -0.04 2.14
C ALA A 25 5.45 0.61 0.92
N LEU A 26 6.21 1.48 0.25
CA LEU A 26 5.71 2.28 -0.86
C LEU A 26 6.69 2.24 -2.03
N PHE A 27 6.16 2.08 -3.23
CA PHE A 27 6.89 2.37 -4.45
C PHE A 27 6.00 3.11 -5.45
N VAL A 28 6.63 3.84 -6.36
CA VAL A 28 5.96 4.63 -7.39
C VAL A 28 6.51 4.24 -8.74
N VAL A 29 5.62 4.09 -9.73
CA VAL A 29 6.00 3.83 -11.12
C VAL A 29 5.46 4.91 -12.04
N ASP A 30 6.18 5.14 -13.11
CA ASP A 30 5.76 5.97 -14.24
C ASP A 30 4.86 5.17 -15.21
N PRO A 31 4.35 5.77 -16.32
CA PRO A 31 3.55 5.08 -17.31
C PRO A 31 4.26 3.93 -18.02
N ASP A 32 5.59 3.94 -18.07
CA ASP A 32 6.41 2.88 -18.65
C ASP A 32 6.67 1.74 -17.63
N LEU A 33 6.02 1.81 -16.45
CA LEU A 33 6.16 0.90 -15.32
C LEU A 33 7.57 0.87 -14.73
N THR A 34 8.35 1.93 -14.96
CA THR A 34 9.66 2.12 -14.35
C THR A 34 9.48 2.63 -12.92
N ILE A 35 10.16 2.02 -11.97
CA ILE A 35 10.14 2.46 -10.57
C ILE A 35 10.89 3.78 -10.45
N VAL A 36 10.18 4.83 -10.03
CA VAL A 36 10.74 6.19 -9.84
C VAL A 36 10.93 6.53 -8.36
N ALA A 37 10.32 5.77 -7.46
CA ALA A 37 10.53 5.90 -6.02
C ALA A 37 10.35 4.54 -5.31
N TRP A 38 11.15 4.31 -4.26
CA TRP A 38 11.16 3.11 -3.45
C TRP A 38 11.62 3.48 -2.05
N ASN A 39 10.76 3.37 -1.03
CA ASN A 39 11.10 3.76 0.32
C ASN A 39 11.79 2.65 1.14
N ASP A 40 12.28 3.01 2.32
CA ASP A 40 13.00 2.10 3.21
C ASP A 40 12.09 0.95 3.69
N GLU A 41 10.80 1.21 3.88
CA GLU A 41 9.82 0.19 4.28
C GLU A 41 9.61 -0.82 3.14
N ALA A 42 9.60 -0.39 1.87
CA ALA A 42 9.55 -1.30 0.73
C ALA A 42 10.84 -2.13 0.64
N ALA A 43 12.00 -1.52 0.90
CA ALA A 43 13.27 -2.25 0.96
C ALA A 43 13.27 -3.28 2.10
N SER A 44 12.76 -2.93 3.27
CA SER A 44 12.64 -3.83 4.42
C SER A 44 11.68 -4.99 4.17
N LEU A 45 10.52 -4.70 3.59
CA LEU A 45 9.48 -5.69 3.29
C LEU A 45 9.95 -6.72 2.26
N THR A 46 10.62 -6.25 1.20
CA THR A 46 10.96 -7.07 0.03
C THR A 46 12.40 -7.60 0.06
N GLY A 47 13.26 -7.03 0.90
CA GLY A 47 14.69 -7.29 0.91
C GLY A 47 15.42 -6.71 -0.32
N ILE A 48 14.80 -5.79 -1.07
CA ILE A 48 15.36 -5.18 -2.27
C ILE A 48 15.72 -3.73 -1.97
N PRO A 49 17.00 -3.35 -1.95
CA PRO A 49 17.42 -1.97 -1.74
C PRO A 49 16.88 -1.02 -2.84
N ALA A 50 16.65 0.24 -2.50
CA ALA A 50 16.20 1.25 -3.46
C ALA A 50 17.14 1.37 -4.67
N ALA A 51 18.45 1.28 -4.45
CA ALA A 51 19.45 1.31 -5.53
C ALA A 51 19.32 0.16 -6.55
N ASP A 52 18.72 -0.96 -6.14
CA ASP A 52 18.47 -2.11 -7.02
C ASP A 52 17.07 -2.08 -7.66
N ALA A 53 16.20 -1.19 -7.20
CA ALA A 53 14.81 -1.08 -7.64
C ALA A 53 14.57 0.10 -8.57
N VAL A 54 15.03 1.29 -8.19
CA VAL A 54 14.78 2.54 -8.93
C VAL A 54 15.44 2.51 -10.30
N GLY A 55 14.77 3.03 -11.31
CA GLY A 55 15.20 3.02 -12.69
C GLY A 55 14.93 1.70 -13.43
N ARG A 56 14.36 0.68 -12.75
CA ARG A 56 14.01 -0.61 -13.36
C ARG A 56 12.50 -0.79 -13.47
N THR A 57 12.08 -1.62 -14.42
CA THR A 57 10.66 -1.95 -14.53
C THR A 57 10.19 -2.75 -13.33
N CYS A 58 9.02 -2.43 -12.78
CA CYS A 58 8.50 -3.05 -11.56
C CYS A 58 8.39 -4.59 -11.70
N SER A 59 8.06 -5.10 -12.88
CA SER A 59 7.97 -6.55 -13.14
C SER A 59 9.32 -7.27 -13.15
N SER A 60 10.43 -6.55 -13.30
CA SER A 60 11.78 -7.12 -13.21
C SER A 60 12.34 -7.12 -11.78
N VAL A 61 11.72 -6.35 -10.89
CA VAL A 61 12.17 -6.16 -9.50
C VAL A 61 11.33 -6.97 -8.54
N LEU A 62 10.02 -6.96 -8.71
CA LEU A 62 9.07 -7.54 -7.76
C LEU A 62 8.04 -8.41 -8.49
N ALA A 63 7.86 -9.63 -8.04
CA ALA A 63 6.76 -10.46 -8.47
C ALA A 63 5.57 -10.29 -7.51
N VAL A 64 4.42 -9.87 -8.04
CA VAL A 64 3.18 -9.78 -7.27
C VAL A 64 2.16 -10.74 -7.86
N ARG A 65 1.62 -11.61 -7.02
CA ARG A 65 0.62 -12.59 -7.40
C ARG A 65 -0.69 -12.36 -6.66
N ASP A 66 -1.81 -12.67 -7.33
CA ASP A 66 -3.10 -12.70 -6.67
C ASP A 66 -3.27 -13.98 -5.82
N ASP A 67 -4.40 -14.11 -5.16
CA ASP A 67 -4.80 -15.26 -4.35
C ASP A 67 -4.91 -16.58 -5.13
N ALA A 68 -5.11 -16.50 -6.45
CA ALA A 68 -5.09 -17.65 -7.36
C ALA A 68 -3.66 -17.97 -7.88
N GLY A 69 -2.62 -17.26 -7.41
CA GLY A 69 -1.23 -17.43 -7.82
C GLY A 69 -0.88 -16.82 -9.19
N ARG A 70 -1.79 -16.07 -9.82
CA ARG A 70 -1.55 -15.44 -11.11
C ARG A 70 -0.68 -14.20 -10.95
N LEU A 71 0.34 -14.08 -11.80
CA LEU A 71 1.26 -12.95 -11.80
C LEU A 71 0.54 -11.66 -12.25
N LEU A 72 0.54 -10.64 -11.40
CA LEU A 72 -0.01 -9.32 -11.67
C LEU A 72 1.05 -8.36 -12.24
N CYS A 73 2.29 -8.41 -11.71
CA CYS A 73 3.41 -7.64 -12.23
C CYS A 73 3.91 -8.23 -13.55
N ARG A 74 3.54 -7.58 -14.64
CA ARG A 74 3.93 -7.94 -16.01
C ARG A 74 3.94 -6.68 -16.88
N PRO A 75 4.58 -6.69 -18.07
CA PRO A 75 4.69 -5.49 -18.92
C PRO A 75 3.35 -4.84 -19.30
N ASP A 76 2.28 -5.65 -19.39
CA ASP A 76 0.89 -5.20 -19.61
C ASP A 76 0.07 -5.18 -18.30
N CYS A 77 0.66 -4.65 -17.23
CA CYS A 77 0.04 -4.66 -15.90
C CYS A 77 -1.41 -4.17 -15.91
N PRO A 78 -2.39 -5.01 -15.54
CA PRO A 78 -3.79 -4.64 -15.60
C PRO A 78 -4.14 -3.52 -14.62
N LEU A 79 -3.44 -3.45 -13.46
CA LEU A 79 -3.64 -2.42 -12.45
C LEU A 79 -3.21 -1.05 -12.96
N ALA A 80 -2.03 -0.98 -13.59
CA ALA A 80 -1.51 0.25 -14.15
C ALA A 80 -2.36 0.75 -15.30
N ARG A 81 -2.77 -0.16 -16.19
CA ARG A 81 -3.65 0.18 -17.30
C ARG A 81 -4.99 0.76 -16.83
N GLU A 82 -5.61 0.15 -15.81
CA GLU A 82 -6.86 0.64 -15.22
C GLU A 82 -6.65 2.00 -14.55
N ALA A 83 -5.59 2.13 -13.74
CA ALA A 83 -5.29 3.37 -13.03
C ALA A 83 -4.99 4.54 -13.97
N PHE A 84 -4.15 4.34 -14.96
CA PHE A 84 -3.80 5.39 -15.94
C PHE A 84 -4.95 5.74 -16.90
N ALA A 85 -5.92 4.84 -17.08
CA ALA A 85 -7.16 5.14 -17.78
C ALA A 85 -8.18 5.92 -16.91
N GLY A 86 -7.82 6.31 -15.69
CA GLY A 86 -8.68 7.02 -14.74
C GLY A 86 -9.64 6.10 -13.97
N GLY A 87 -9.46 4.79 -14.04
CA GLY A 87 -10.22 3.82 -13.27
C GLY A 87 -9.80 3.79 -11.80
N ALA A 88 -10.76 3.45 -10.93
CA ALA A 88 -10.49 3.26 -9.51
C ALA A 88 -10.02 1.84 -9.23
N VAL A 89 -8.71 1.67 -8.97
CA VAL A 89 -8.15 0.38 -8.59
C VAL A 89 -8.46 0.07 -7.14
N SER A 90 -9.30 -0.95 -6.90
CA SER A 90 -9.63 -1.40 -5.55
C SER A 90 -8.43 -2.06 -4.87
N PRO A 91 -8.24 -1.83 -3.56
CA PRO A 91 -7.25 -2.56 -2.78
C PRO A 91 -7.50 -4.07 -2.84
N ARG A 92 -6.43 -4.85 -2.91
CA ARG A 92 -6.52 -6.31 -2.98
C ARG A 92 -5.42 -6.99 -2.18
N GLU A 93 -5.73 -8.14 -1.61
CA GLU A 93 -4.73 -8.99 -1.01
C GLU A 93 -3.92 -9.67 -2.13
N VAL A 94 -2.60 -9.65 -1.98
CA VAL A 94 -1.66 -10.21 -2.94
C VAL A 94 -0.46 -10.81 -2.20
N VAL A 95 0.31 -11.63 -2.89
CA VAL A 95 1.62 -12.09 -2.42
C VAL A 95 2.68 -11.31 -3.19
N ALA A 96 3.47 -10.52 -2.46
CA ALA A 96 4.63 -9.82 -2.99
C ALA A 96 5.87 -10.70 -2.76
N GLU A 97 6.56 -11.06 -3.83
CA GLU A 97 7.77 -11.89 -3.79
C GLU A 97 8.98 -11.01 -4.09
N GLY A 98 9.83 -10.84 -3.10
CA GLY A 98 11.12 -10.16 -3.18
C GLY A 98 12.26 -11.05 -2.69
N ARG A 99 13.44 -10.48 -2.43
CA ARG A 99 14.61 -11.23 -1.91
C ARG A 99 14.39 -11.75 -0.48
N ALA A 100 13.54 -11.08 0.31
CA ALA A 100 13.16 -11.50 1.66
C ALA A 100 12.16 -12.68 1.66
N GLY A 101 11.78 -13.19 0.49
CA GLY A 101 10.76 -14.20 0.29
C GLY A 101 9.34 -13.64 0.11
N PRO A 102 8.34 -14.52 -0.02
CA PRO A 102 6.96 -14.12 -0.24
C PRO A 102 6.36 -13.47 1.02
N ARG A 103 5.65 -12.36 0.83
CA ARG A 103 4.90 -11.64 1.88
C ARG A 103 3.46 -11.42 1.42
N ARG A 104 2.50 -11.73 2.28
CA ARG A 104 1.09 -11.37 2.05
C ARG A 104 0.91 -9.92 2.39
N VAL A 105 0.41 -9.14 1.45
CA VAL A 105 0.18 -7.71 1.62
C VAL A 105 -1.18 -7.30 1.04
N VAL A 106 -1.75 -6.23 1.58
CA VAL A 106 -2.82 -5.50 0.90
C VAL A 106 -2.15 -4.47 0.01
N LEU A 107 -2.32 -4.60 -1.30
CA LEU A 107 -1.82 -3.67 -2.29
C LEU A 107 -2.87 -2.59 -2.56
N HIS A 108 -2.53 -1.35 -2.23
CA HIS A 108 -3.29 -0.16 -2.60
C HIS A 108 -2.60 0.50 -3.79
N SER A 109 -3.38 0.89 -4.79
CA SER A 109 -2.85 1.55 -6.00
C SER A 109 -3.58 2.87 -6.20
N VAL A 110 -2.83 3.96 -6.29
CA VAL A 110 -3.36 5.33 -6.43
C VAL A 110 -2.68 6.00 -7.59
N ALA A 111 -3.43 6.36 -8.63
CA ALA A 111 -2.92 7.21 -9.69
C ALA A 111 -2.85 8.66 -9.19
N VAL A 112 -1.71 9.29 -9.41
CA VAL A 112 -1.44 10.68 -9.06
C VAL A 112 -1.09 11.42 -10.34
N ALA A 113 -1.86 12.44 -10.68
CA ALA A 113 -1.48 13.36 -11.73
C ALA A 113 -0.44 14.33 -11.16
N ASP A 114 0.80 14.22 -11.58
CA ASP A 114 1.87 15.14 -11.23
C ASP A 114 2.37 15.80 -12.52
N GLY A 115 1.86 17.01 -12.79
CA GLY A 115 2.23 17.75 -13.99
C GLY A 115 1.89 17.02 -15.30
N GLU A 116 2.89 16.90 -16.19
CA GLU A 116 2.71 16.32 -17.53
C GLU A 116 2.71 14.79 -17.57
N ARG A 117 3.15 14.12 -16.50
CA ARG A 117 3.24 12.65 -16.43
C ARG A 117 2.47 12.10 -15.22
N PRO A 118 1.46 11.26 -15.46
CA PRO A 118 0.79 10.58 -14.34
C PRO A 118 1.75 9.57 -13.69
N LEU A 119 1.64 9.43 -12.38
CA LEU A 119 2.38 8.44 -11.59
C LEU A 119 1.40 7.46 -10.95
N LEU A 120 1.84 6.23 -10.75
CA LEU A 120 1.07 5.22 -10.02
C LEU A 120 1.82 4.85 -8.74
N MET A 121 1.23 5.22 -7.62
CA MET A 121 1.74 4.92 -6.29
C MET A 121 1.13 3.60 -5.80
N HIS A 122 1.99 2.71 -5.35
CA HIS A 122 1.62 1.47 -4.71
C HIS A 122 2.03 1.49 -3.22
N LEU A 123 1.05 1.24 -2.33
CA LEU A 123 1.33 0.97 -0.91
C LEU A 123 1.08 -0.51 -0.64
N MET A 124 1.99 -1.13 0.07
CA MET A 124 1.92 -2.52 0.49
C MET A 124 1.84 -2.58 2.02
N THR A 125 0.68 -2.93 2.54
CA THR A 125 0.48 -3.15 3.97
C THR A 125 0.59 -4.64 4.26
N GLU A 126 1.56 -5.06 5.07
CA GLU A 126 1.76 -6.48 5.39
C GLU A 126 0.55 -7.05 6.13
N VAL A 127 0.02 -8.16 5.64
CA VAL A 127 -0.99 -8.95 6.34
C VAL A 127 -0.26 -9.81 7.35
N ARG A 128 -0.23 -9.38 8.61
CA ARG A 128 0.32 -10.21 9.69
C ARG A 128 -0.68 -11.30 10.04
N GLU A 129 -0.26 -12.55 9.90
CA GLU A 129 -0.93 -13.66 10.56
C GLU A 129 -0.84 -13.40 12.07
N PRO A 130 -1.89 -13.64 12.86
CA PRO A 130 -1.80 -13.49 14.31
C PRO A 130 -0.75 -14.49 14.83
N SER A 131 0.46 -14.00 15.05
CA SER A 131 1.52 -14.75 15.74
C SER A 131 1.02 -15.01 17.17
N GLY A 132 0.85 -16.28 17.51
CA GLY A 132 0.57 -16.66 18.88
C GLY A 132 1.77 -16.36 19.77
N ASP A 133 1.83 -15.17 20.35
CA ASP A 133 2.47 -14.94 21.64
C ASP A 133 1.99 -13.60 22.25
N GLY A 134 1.38 -13.73 23.39
CA GLY A 134 1.32 -12.81 24.52
C GLY A 134 0.83 -11.39 24.34
N GLY A 135 -0.46 -11.15 24.03
CA GLY A 135 -1.00 -9.81 24.22
C GLY A 135 -2.52 -9.76 24.00
N GLN A 136 -3.29 -9.74 25.06
CA GLN A 136 -4.74 -9.62 25.24
C GLN A 136 -5.64 -10.35 24.21
N PRO A 137 -6.60 -11.18 24.63
CA PRO A 137 -7.46 -11.93 23.72
C PRO A 137 -8.27 -10.95 22.86
N ALA A 138 -7.90 -10.84 21.58
CA ALA A 138 -8.75 -10.21 20.59
C ALA A 138 -10.07 -11.00 20.60
N ARG A 139 -11.17 -10.34 20.95
CA ARG A 139 -12.52 -10.92 20.87
C ARG A 139 -12.69 -11.46 19.46
N THR A 140 -12.90 -12.75 19.34
CA THR A 140 -13.14 -13.44 18.07
C THR A 140 -14.39 -12.84 17.44
N PRO A 141 -14.31 -12.25 16.22
CA PRO A 141 -15.49 -11.75 15.53
C PRO A 141 -16.46 -12.89 15.27
N ALA A 142 -17.76 -12.63 15.38
CA ALA A 142 -18.79 -13.60 15.06
C ALA A 142 -18.61 -14.16 13.64
N PRO A 143 -18.97 -15.43 13.37
CA PRO A 143 -18.89 -16.04 12.04
C PRO A 143 -19.69 -15.20 11.02
N GLY A 144 -19.01 -14.71 9.97
CA GLY A 144 -19.61 -13.84 8.96
C GLY A 144 -19.32 -12.35 9.10
N ALA A 145 -18.61 -11.91 10.14
CA ALA A 145 -18.20 -10.51 10.28
C ALA A 145 -17.16 -10.11 9.20
N PRO A 146 -17.25 -8.88 8.63
CA PRO A 146 -16.29 -8.38 7.66
C PRO A 146 -14.87 -8.37 8.24
N LYS A 147 -13.92 -9.02 7.56
CA LYS A 147 -12.52 -9.09 8.01
C LYS A 147 -11.82 -7.75 7.76
N LEU A 148 -11.69 -6.94 8.80
CA LEU A 148 -10.83 -5.76 8.81
C LEU A 148 -9.40 -6.17 9.15
N THR A 149 -8.40 -5.51 8.54
CA THR A 149 -7.00 -5.64 8.98
C THR A 149 -6.82 -5.01 10.35
N ASP A 150 -5.76 -5.38 11.08
CA ASP A 150 -5.50 -4.80 12.41
C ASP A 150 -5.35 -3.28 12.33
N ARG A 151 -4.67 -2.79 11.28
CA ARG A 151 -4.55 -1.36 11.04
C ARG A 151 -5.89 -0.67 10.76
N GLN A 152 -6.78 -1.35 10.05
CA GLN A 152 -8.14 -0.84 9.84
C GLN A 152 -8.94 -0.85 11.15
N ARG A 153 -8.74 -1.84 12.03
CA ARG A 153 -9.37 -1.85 13.36
C ARG A 153 -8.86 -0.71 14.22
N GLU A 154 -7.55 -0.46 14.25
CA GLU A 154 -6.96 0.66 14.99
C GLU A 154 -7.52 2.02 14.49
N VAL A 155 -7.55 2.23 13.18
CA VAL A 155 -8.14 3.44 12.60
C VAL A 155 -9.63 3.55 12.94
N LEU A 156 -10.38 2.44 12.83
CA LEU A 156 -11.81 2.41 13.13
C LEU A 156 -12.09 2.67 14.61
N ALA A 157 -11.26 2.14 15.52
CA ALA A 157 -11.36 2.41 16.96
C ALA A 157 -11.19 3.91 17.24
N LEU A 158 -10.14 4.53 16.71
CA LEU A 158 -9.89 5.95 16.88
C LEU A 158 -10.99 6.83 16.26
N LEU A 159 -11.56 6.40 15.13
CA LEU A 159 -12.76 7.05 14.56
C LEU A 159 -13.97 6.90 15.49
N GLY A 160 -14.10 5.74 16.12
CA GLY A 160 -15.14 5.46 17.11
C GLY A 160 -15.04 6.33 18.37
N ASP A 161 -13.83 6.74 18.72
CA ASP A 161 -13.52 7.69 19.80
C ASP A 161 -13.65 9.17 19.35
N GLY A 162 -14.07 9.41 18.12
CA GLY A 162 -14.26 10.75 17.58
C GLY A 162 -12.95 11.47 17.20
N ILE A 163 -11.82 10.74 17.09
CA ILE A 163 -10.54 11.34 16.75
C ILE A 163 -10.53 11.74 15.27
N PRO A 164 -10.16 12.99 14.94
CA PRO A 164 -10.07 13.45 13.55
C PRO A 164 -8.99 12.70 12.75
N VAL A 165 -9.22 12.47 11.47
CA VAL A 165 -8.31 11.73 10.56
C VAL A 165 -6.87 12.24 10.62
N ARG A 166 -6.68 13.56 10.69
CA ARG A 166 -5.36 14.17 10.83
C ARG A 166 -4.66 13.75 12.13
N GLU A 167 -5.38 13.74 13.24
CA GLU A 167 -4.83 13.35 14.55
C GLU A 167 -4.57 11.84 14.61
N ILE A 168 -5.43 11.03 13.98
CA ILE A 168 -5.17 9.59 13.81
C ILE A 168 -3.85 9.38 13.09
N GLY A 169 -3.56 10.16 12.05
CA GLY A 169 -2.28 10.11 11.34
C GLY A 169 -1.10 10.34 12.29
N VAL A 170 -1.17 11.38 13.11
CA VAL A 170 -0.12 11.69 14.11
C VAL A 170 0.06 10.55 15.11
N ARG A 171 -1.04 10.03 15.68
CA ARG A 171 -1.00 8.96 16.70
C ARG A 171 -0.45 7.65 16.17
N LEU A 172 -0.74 7.35 14.92
CA LEU A 172 -0.35 6.09 14.28
C LEU A 172 0.93 6.19 13.44
N GLY A 173 1.58 7.37 13.38
CA GLY A 173 2.76 7.60 12.56
C GLY A 173 2.46 7.53 11.05
N LEU A 174 1.24 7.87 10.64
CA LEU A 174 0.77 7.82 9.24
C LEU A 174 0.53 9.21 8.69
N THR A 175 0.57 9.33 7.36
CA THR A 175 0.06 10.54 6.71
C THR A 175 -1.47 10.57 6.75
N GLU A 176 -2.05 11.76 6.67
CA GLU A 176 -3.51 11.92 6.58
C GLU A 176 -4.10 11.18 5.37
N VAL A 177 -3.36 11.16 4.26
CA VAL A 177 -3.76 10.43 3.03
C VAL A 177 -3.82 8.93 3.30
N THR A 178 -2.83 8.39 3.99
CA THR A 178 -2.80 6.96 4.36
C THR A 178 -3.99 6.61 5.25
N VAL A 179 -4.30 7.44 6.26
CA VAL A 179 -5.48 7.21 7.11
C VAL A 179 -6.76 7.26 6.29
N ARG A 180 -6.91 8.22 5.37
CA ARG A 180 -8.07 8.30 4.46
C ARG A 180 -8.22 7.05 3.59
N ASN A 181 -7.10 6.45 3.16
CA ASN A 181 -7.13 5.19 2.41
C ASN A 181 -7.61 4.03 3.29
N HIS A 182 -7.14 3.92 4.54
CA HIS A 182 -7.68 2.96 5.49
C HIS A 182 -9.17 3.16 5.72
N VAL A 183 -9.63 4.40 5.87
CA VAL A 183 -11.05 4.73 6.00
C VAL A 183 -11.85 4.24 4.79
N ARG A 184 -11.39 4.49 3.57
CA ARG A 184 -12.06 3.96 2.36
C ARG A 184 -12.15 2.44 2.38
N GLY A 185 -11.05 1.76 2.73
CA GLY A 185 -11.03 0.29 2.85
C GLY A 185 -12.01 -0.21 3.91
N ILE A 186 -12.12 0.47 5.04
CA ILE A 186 -13.11 0.18 6.11
C ILE A 186 -14.53 0.34 5.57
N LEU A 187 -14.82 1.48 4.92
CA LEU A 187 -16.15 1.75 4.36
C LEU A 187 -16.58 0.69 3.35
N SER A 188 -15.67 0.30 2.45
CA SER A 188 -15.91 -0.73 1.46
C SER A 188 -16.19 -2.09 2.12
N ARG A 189 -15.35 -2.53 3.07
CA ARG A 189 -15.50 -3.84 3.76
C ARG A 189 -16.73 -3.90 4.65
N LEU A 190 -17.08 -2.78 5.26
CA LEU A 190 -18.30 -2.66 6.07
C LEU A 190 -19.53 -2.29 5.21
N GLU A 191 -19.39 -2.14 3.89
CA GLU A 191 -20.48 -1.73 3.00
C GLU A 191 -21.22 -0.47 3.53
N CYS A 192 -20.45 0.52 3.94
CA CYS A 192 -20.94 1.78 4.49
C CYS A 192 -20.52 2.95 3.62
N HIS A 193 -21.35 4.02 3.60
CA HIS A 193 -21.07 5.22 2.81
C HIS A 193 -20.55 6.40 3.67
N SER A 194 -20.46 6.22 5.00
CA SER A 194 -19.97 7.25 5.93
C SER A 194 -19.19 6.66 7.08
N GLN A 195 -18.26 7.44 7.65
CA GLN A 195 -17.46 7.04 8.81
C GLN A 195 -18.37 6.73 10.00
N LEU A 196 -19.37 7.56 10.26
CA LEU A 196 -20.34 7.33 11.33
C LEU A 196 -21.11 6.03 11.13
N GLY A 197 -21.53 5.73 9.90
CA GLY A 197 -22.17 4.47 9.53
C GLY A 197 -21.27 3.27 9.77
N ALA A 198 -19.98 3.38 9.44
CA ALA A 198 -18.99 2.32 9.67
C ALA A 198 -18.79 2.06 11.18
N VAL A 199 -18.64 3.10 11.98
CA VAL A 199 -18.52 2.98 13.45
C VAL A 199 -19.78 2.35 14.06
N ALA A 200 -20.97 2.81 13.65
CA ALA A 200 -22.24 2.24 14.14
C ALA A 200 -22.39 0.76 13.75
N LYS A 201 -22.03 0.39 12.49
CA LYS A 201 -22.05 -1.00 12.02
C LYS A 201 -21.02 -1.84 12.76
N ALA A 202 -19.81 -1.33 12.99
CA ALA A 202 -18.77 -2.03 13.72
C ALA A 202 -19.14 -2.34 15.16
N ARG A 203 -19.74 -1.40 15.88
CA ARG A 203 -20.27 -1.61 17.23
C ARG A 203 -21.37 -2.67 17.25
N ARG A 204 -22.30 -2.66 16.28
CA ARG A 204 -23.36 -3.65 16.16
C ARG A 204 -22.86 -5.06 15.86
N LEU A 205 -21.73 -5.16 15.13
CA LEU A 205 -21.06 -6.42 14.77
C LEU A 205 -20.03 -6.87 15.82
N GLU A 206 -19.91 -6.16 16.93
CA GLU A 206 -18.94 -6.41 18.00
C GLU A 206 -17.47 -6.41 17.52
N ILE A 207 -17.18 -5.62 16.48
CA ILE A 207 -15.83 -5.40 15.96
C ILE A 207 -15.10 -4.31 16.76
N LEU A 208 -15.88 -3.38 17.38
CA LEU A 208 -15.45 -2.31 18.28
C LEU A 208 -16.06 -2.51 19.66
#